data_9910f5819b4e087aebca03c6d801812c
#
_entry.id   9910f5819b4e087aebca03c6d801812c
#
_cell.length_a   1.000
_cell.length_b   1.000
_cell.length_c   1.000
_cell.angle_alpha   90.00
_cell.angle_beta   90.00
_cell.angle_gamma   90.00
#
_symmetry.space_group_name_H-M   'P 1'
#
loop_
_entity.id
_entity.type
_entity.pdbx_description
1 polymer ?
#
loop_
_entity_poly.entity_id
_entity_poly.type
_entity_poly.pdbx_seq_one_letter_code
_entity_poly.pdbx_strand_id
1 'polypeptide(L)'
;MGLAHSDLFGCSGCHTPHNAETLPGVPLWNGSETTLTFTMYSSASFQGTIDGQPSGDSRLCLSCHDGANPDFAWMDPQHSFGSDELANSHPISFVYDSALATLDGALKDPSQASTLGATIAEDLLDPESKVQCSSCHDVHTSGVGQSQLRGYDYGPQHGPELCRMCHIK
;
A
#
# COMPACT_ATOMS: atom_id res chain seq x y z
N MET A 1 3.02 -14.55 15.60
CA MET A 1 4.04 -13.52 15.34
C MET A 1 4.17 -13.45 13.84
N GLY A 2 3.75 -12.34 13.21
CA GLY A 2 4.01 -12.11 11.80
C GLY A 2 5.50 -11.79 11.64
N LEU A 3 6.19 -12.54 10.77
CA LEU A 3 7.55 -12.23 10.39
C LEU A 3 7.52 -11.04 9.42
N ALA A 4 8.42 -10.08 9.59
CA ALA A 4 8.58 -9.02 8.62
C ALA A 4 9.09 -9.59 7.28
N HIS A 5 8.83 -8.90 6.16
CA HIS A 5 9.36 -9.32 4.86
C HIS A 5 10.89 -9.45 4.90
N SER A 6 11.57 -8.55 5.61
CA SER A 6 13.02 -8.61 5.83
C SER A 6 13.49 -9.86 6.57
N ASP A 7 12.66 -10.44 7.44
CA ASP A 7 13.00 -11.65 8.20
C ASP A 7 12.83 -12.92 7.35
N LEU A 8 11.94 -12.88 6.35
CA LEU A 8 11.66 -14.02 5.47
C LEU A 8 12.62 -14.10 4.28
N PHE A 9 12.94 -12.97 3.67
CA PHE A 9 13.65 -12.92 2.38
C PHE A 9 14.91 -12.04 2.41
N GLY A 10 15.11 -11.26 3.45
CA GLY A 10 16.10 -10.18 3.45
C GLY A 10 15.82 -9.15 2.34
N CYS A 11 16.75 -8.24 2.14
CA CYS A 11 16.62 -7.20 1.10
C CYS A 11 16.55 -7.80 -0.33
N SER A 12 17.22 -8.93 -0.55
CA SER A 12 17.33 -9.57 -1.86
C SER A 12 16.02 -10.22 -2.36
N GLY A 13 15.04 -10.39 -1.50
CA GLY A 13 13.70 -10.84 -1.90
C GLY A 13 12.99 -9.83 -2.79
N CYS A 14 13.22 -8.54 -2.52
CA CYS A 14 12.60 -7.43 -3.25
C CYS A 14 13.59 -6.63 -4.11
N HIS A 15 14.88 -6.65 -3.78
CA HIS A 15 15.91 -5.86 -4.46
C HIS A 15 17.04 -6.72 -5.01
N THR A 16 17.47 -6.44 -6.23
CA THR A 16 18.63 -7.11 -6.84
C THR A 16 19.61 -6.08 -7.41
N PRO A 17 20.93 -6.24 -7.17
CA PRO A 17 21.92 -5.32 -7.73
C PRO A 17 22.14 -5.49 -9.24
N HIS A 18 21.68 -6.60 -9.83
CA HIS A 18 21.87 -6.94 -11.23
C HIS A 18 20.55 -7.37 -11.88
N ASN A 19 20.33 -6.96 -13.12
CA ASN A 19 19.13 -7.27 -13.89
C ASN A 19 17.82 -6.83 -13.22
N ALA A 20 17.89 -5.76 -12.43
CA ALA A 20 16.72 -5.17 -11.79
C ALA A 20 15.76 -4.57 -12.83
N GLU A 21 14.48 -4.67 -12.58
CA GLU A 21 13.49 -3.90 -13.34
C GLU A 21 13.64 -2.40 -13.04
N THR A 22 13.48 -1.58 -14.09
CA THR A 22 13.55 -0.13 -13.97
C THR A 22 12.14 0.42 -13.74
N LEU A 23 11.80 0.66 -12.48
CA LEU A 23 10.49 1.17 -12.10
C LEU A 23 10.63 2.54 -11.42
N PRO A 24 9.79 3.53 -11.74
CA PRO A 24 9.83 4.84 -11.12
C PRO A 24 9.65 4.76 -9.60
N GLY A 25 10.58 5.37 -8.86
CA GLY A 25 10.52 5.44 -7.39
C GLY A 25 10.93 4.17 -6.65
N VAL A 26 11.23 3.09 -7.36
CA VAL A 26 11.64 1.81 -6.74
C VAL A 26 13.02 1.39 -7.24
N PRO A 27 14.04 1.47 -6.40
CA PRO A 27 15.38 1.07 -6.79
C PRO A 27 15.50 -0.45 -6.85
N LEU A 28 16.10 -0.95 -7.93
CA LEU A 28 16.60 -2.32 -8.03
C LEU A 28 15.54 -3.41 -7.78
N TRP A 29 14.31 -3.24 -8.28
CA TRP A 29 13.26 -4.23 -8.07
C TRP A 29 13.64 -5.61 -8.61
N ASN A 30 13.46 -6.64 -7.77
CA ASN A 30 13.76 -8.03 -8.09
C ASN A 30 12.47 -8.78 -8.41
N GLY A 31 12.12 -8.85 -9.67
CA GLY A 31 10.95 -9.60 -10.13
C GLY A 31 10.16 -8.88 -11.19
N SER A 32 9.23 -9.60 -11.79
CA SER A 32 8.31 -9.05 -12.78
C SER A 32 7.07 -8.50 -12.10
N GLU A 33 6.46 -7.47 -12.66
CA GLU A 33 5.16 -6.99 -12.20
C GLU A 33 4.08 -8.07 -12.38
N THR A 34 3.01 -7.98 -11.60
CA THR A 34 1.83 -8.84 -11.81
C THR A 34 1.27 -8.69 -13.23
N THR A 35 0.85 -9.79 -13.81
CA THR A 35 0.14 -9.83 -15.10
C THR A 35 -1.36 -9.95 -14.94
N LEU A 36 -1.86 -10.07 -13.71
CA LEU A 36 -3.30 -10.12 -13.47
C LEU A 36 -3.98 -8.78 -13.76
N THR A 37 -5.22 -8.89 -14.17
CA THR A 37 -6.15 -7.77 -14.26
C THR A 37 -7.08 -7.83 -13.05
N PHE A 38 -7.23 -6.71 -12.36
CA PHE A 38 -8.00 -6.63 -11.13
C PHE A 38 -9.31 -5.87 -11.32
N THR A 39 -10.33 -6.33 -10.63
CA THR A 39 -11.55 -5.55 -10.42
C THR A 39 -11.26 -4.52 -9.32
N MET A 40 -11.14 -3.26 -9.70
CA MET A 40 -10.83 -2.18 -8.76
C MET A 40 -12.04 -1.79 -7.92
N TYR A 41 -11.78 -1.23 -6.74
CA TYR A 41 -12.82 -0.70 -5.85
C TYR A 41 -13.75 0.27 -6.59
N SER A 42 -15.04 0.17 -6.33
CA SER A 42 -16.05 1.09 -6.86
C SER A 42 -17.18 1.28 -5.85
N SER A 43 -17.51 2.51 -5.54
CA SER A 43 -18.61 2.86 -4.63
C SER A 43 -19.21 4.20 -5.01
N ALA A 44 -20.51 4.34 -4.85
CA ALA A 44 -21.20 5.61 -5.06
C ALA A 44 -20.79 6.70 -4.05
N SER A 45 -20.22 6.32 -2.91
CA SER A 45 -19.73 7.25 -1.89
C SER A 45 -18.28 7.65 -2.08
N PHE A 46 -17.54 7.01 -2.98
CA PHE A 46 -16.15 7.35 -3.25
C PHE A 46 -16.07 8.54 -4.21
N GLN A 47 -15.44 9.61 -3.76
CA GLN A 47 -15.35 10.87 -4.49
C GLN A 47 -14.11 11.01 -5.37
N GLY A 48 -13.12 10.10 -5.20
CA GLY A 48 -11.90 10.10 -5.99
C GLY A 48 -12.05 9.38 -7.34
N THR A 49 -10.97 9.37 -8.10
CA THR A 49 -10.86 8.61 -9.35
C THR A 49 -9.75 7.58 -9.20
N ILE A 50 -10.10 6.31 -9.21
CA ILE A 50 -9.14 5.20 -9.15
C ILE A 50 -8.62 4.93 -10.57
N ASP A 51 -7.33 4.64 -10.67
CA ASP A 51 -6.72 4.14 -11.91
C ASP A 51 -7.43 2.85 -12.34
N GLY A 52 -7.47 2.60 -13.64
CA GLY A 52 -8.15 1.41 -14.17
C GLY A 52 -7.54 0.08 -13.73
N GLN A 53 -6.30 0.12 -13.26
CA GLN A 53 -5.56 -1.01 -12.69
C GLN A 53 -4.63 -0.49 -11.58
N PRO A 54 -4.12 -1.36 -10.68
CA PRO A 54 -3.13 -0.97 -9.70
C PRO A 54 -1.94 -0.27 -10.34
N SER A 55 -1.47 0.81 -9.73
CA SER A 55 -0.34 1.62 -10.19
C SER A 55 0.73 1.73 -9.10
N GLY A 56 1.84 2.40 -9.42
CA GLY A 56 2.90 2.65 -8.47
C GLY A 56 3.41 1.38 -7.79
N ASP A 57 3.75 1.50 -6.51
CA ASP A 57 4.27 0.38 -5.73
C ASP A 57 3.22 -0.71 -5.41
N SER A 58 1.92 -0.41 -5.52
CA SER A 58 0.89 -1.44 -5.37
C SER A 58 1.05 -2.57 -6.39
N ARG A 59 1.50 -2.28 -7.62
CA ARG A 59 1.79 -3.31 -8.61
C ARG A 59 2.92 -4.22 -8.18
N LEU A 60 3.91 -3.67 -7.47
CA LEU A 60 5.05 -4.42 -6.96
C LEU A 60 4.64 -5.35 -5.82
N CYS A 61 3.82 -4.87 -4.91
CA CYS A 61 3.26 -5.70 -3.86
C CYS A 61 2.47 -6.87 -4.47
N LEU A 62 1.65 -6.59 -5.48
CA LEU A 62 0.83 -7.59 -6.15
C LEU A 62 1.65 -8.57 -7.01
N SER A 63 2.91 -8.28 -7.37
CA SER A 63 3.76 -9.26 -8.05
C SER A 63 3.97 -10.55 -7.23
N CYS A 64 3.83 -10.45 -5.91
CA CYS A 64 3.90 -11.59 -5.00
C CYS A 64 2.54 -11.88 -4.35
N HIS A 65 1.74 -10.84 -4.11
CA HIS A 65 0.48 -10.92 -3.38
C HIS A 65 -0.76 -11.08 -4.29
N ASP A 66 -0.60 -11.34 -5.58
CA ASP A 66 -1.71 -11.52 -6.51
C ASP A 66 -2.34 -12.94 -6.47
N GLY A 67 -1.72 -13.87 -5.74
CA GLY A 67 -2.17 -15.27 -5.65
C GLY A 67 -1.98 -16.09 -6.93
N ALA A 68 -1.44 -15.51 -7.99
CA ALA A 68 -1.21 -16.18 -9.27
C ALA A 68 0.27 -16.54 -9.49
N ASN A 69 1.19 -15.88 -8.79
CA ASN A 69 2.61 -16.14 -8.92
C ASN A 69 2.97 -17.50 -8.31
N PRO A 70 3.43 -18.49 -9.12
CA PRO A 70 3.71 -19.85 -8.64
C PRO A 70 4.85 -19.90 -7.61
N ASP A 71 5.76 -18.94 -7.61
CA ASP A 71 6.87 -18.89 -6.67
C ASP A 71 6.40 -18.55 -5.25
N PHE A 72 5.20 -17.98 -5.15
CA PHE A 72 4.54 -17.60 -3.89
C PHE A 72 3.26 -18.41 -3.60
N ALA A 73 3.06 -19.54 -4.30
CA ALA A 73 1.89 -20.42 -4.11
C ALA A 73 1.79 -21.01 -2.67
N TRP A 74 2.86 -20.91 -1.89
CA TRP A 74 2.90 -21.31 -0.47
C TRP A 74 2.34 -20.22 0.46
N MET A 75 2.10 -19.01 -0.04
CA MET A 75 1.55 -17.92 0.75
C MET A 75 0.12 -18.25 1.19
N ASP A 76 -0.19 -17.92 2.45
CA ASP A 76 -1.54 -18.07 2.96
C ASP A 76 -2.52 -17.27 2.09
N PRO A 77 -3.64 -17.87 1.64
CA PRO A 77 -4.65 -17.13 0.85
C PRO A 77 -5.12 -15.82 1.48
N GLN A 78 -5.05 -15.68 2.79
CA GLN A 78 -5.39 -14.43 3.49
C GLN A 78 -4.43 -13.27 3.16
N HIS A 79 -3.26 -13.57 2.58
CA HIS A 79 -2.26 -12.58 2.18
C HIS A 79 -2.17 -12.44 0.65
N SER A 80 -3.09 -13.03 -0.08
CA SER A 80 -3.14 -12.97 -1.54
C SER A 80 -4.40 -12.27 -1.99
N PHE A 81 -4.25 -11.35 -2.94
CA PHE A 81 -5.36 -10.63 -3.56
C PHE A 81 -5.62 -11.26 -4.94
N GLY A 82 -6.66 -12.04 -5.06
CA GLY A 82 -7.14 -12.50 -6.37
C GLY A 82 -7.70 -11.34 -7.21
N SER A 83 -8.10 -11.63 -8.44
CA SER A 83 -8.58 -10.62 -9.40
C SER A 83 -9.72 -9.74 -8.89
N ASP A 84 -10.52 -10.21 -7.95
CA ASP A 84 -11.75 -9.53 -7.51
C ASP A 84 -11.66 -8.97 -6.08
N GLU A 85 -10.58 -9.22 -5.34
CA GLU A 85 -10.50 -8.85 -3.93
C GLU A 85 -10.24 -7.36 -3.71
N LEU A 86 -9.59 -6.68 -4.65
CA LEU A 86 -9.39 -5.23 -4.59
C LEU A 86 -10.72 -4.45 -4.69
N ALA A 87 -11.77 -5.05 -5.26
CA ALA A 87 -13.10 -4.45 -5.29
C ALA A 87 -13.72 -4.28 -3.89
N ASN A 88 -13.27 -5.08 -2.92
CA ASN A 88 -13.81 -5.10 -1.56
C ASN A 88 -12.79 -4.60 -0.51
N SER A 89 -11.60 -4.19 -0.95
CA SER A 89 -10.54 -3.66 -0.10
C SER A 89 -10.64 -2.14 0.02
N HIS A 90 -9.84 -1.54 0.90
CA HIS A 90 -9.65 -0.09 0.90
C HIS A 90 -9.14 0.35 -0.49
N PRO A 91 -9.71 1.42 -1.09
CA PRO A 91 -9.26 1.88 -2.40
C PRO A 91 -7.78 2.25 -2.41
N ILE A 92 -7.10 1.88 -3.49
CA ILE A 92 -5.70 2.21 -3.79
C ILE A 92 -5.60 2.76 -5.22
N SER A 93 -4.44 3.30 -5.57
CA SER A 93 -4.14 3.80 -6.91
C SER A 93 -5.07 4.94 -7.33
N PHE A 94 -5.29 5.89 -6.41
CA PHE A 94 -6.03 7.12 -6.66
C PHE A 94 -5.30 8.32 -6.06
N VAL A 95 -5.43 9.47 -6.70
CA VAL A 95 -4.85 10.73 -6.21
C VAL A 95 -5.60 11.18 -4.95
N TYR A 96 -4.83 11.46 -3.90
CA TYR A 96 -5.32 12.05 -2.66
C TYR A 96 -4.69 13.43 -2.47
N ASP A 97 -5.44 14.45 -2.82
CA ASP A 97 -5.02 15.85 -2.78
C ASP A 97 -6.04 16.70 -2.00
N SER A 98 -5.71 17.99 -1.86
CA SER A 98 -6.59 18.96 -1.19
C SER A 98 -7.94 19.11 -1.88
N ALA A 99 -8.00 18.87 -3.19
CA ALA A 99 -9.26 18.95 -3.94
C ALA A 99 -10.19 17.79 -3.55
N LEU A 100 -9.65 16.55 -3.48
CA LEU A 100 -10.41 15.39 -3.02
C LEU A 100 -10.84 15.57 -1.55
N ALA A 101 -9.94 16.03 -0.68
CA ALA A 101 -10.27 16.27 0.72
C ALA A 101 -11.40 17.27 0.90
N THR A 102 -11.38 18.34 0.10
CA THR A 102 -12.45 19.36 0.09
C THR A 102 -13.78 18.80 -0.43
N LEU A 103 -13.73 18.00 -1.50
CA LEU A 103 -14.91 17.41 -2.11
C LEU A 103 -15.60 16.40 -1.20
N ASP A 104 -14.81 15.53 -0.56
CA ASP A 104 -15.29 14.48 0.34
C ASP A 104 -15.79 15.06 1.67
N GLY A 105 -15.11 16.05 2.22
CA GLY A 105 -15.47 16.74 3.47
C GLY A 105 -15.30 15.91 4.75
N ALA A 106 -14.90 14.64 4.64
CA ALA A 106 -14.60 13.75 5.77
C ALA A 106 -13.14 13.29 5.76
N LEU A 107 -12.34 13.81 4.84
CA LEU A 107 -10.92 13.61 4.74
C LEU A 107 -10.14 14.84 5.21
N LYS A 108 -8.99 14.62 5.80
CA LYS A 108 -8.02 15.69 6.13
C LYS A 108 -7.30 16.13 4.86
N ASP A 109 -6.92 17.40 4.81
CA ASP A 109 -6.03 17.86 3.75
C ASP A 109 -4.66 17.16 3.88
N PRO A 110 -4.09 16.57 2.82
CA PRO A 110 -2.84 15.83 2.91
C PRO A 110 -1.62 16.69 3.25
N SER A 111 -1.73 18.01 3.22
CA SER A 111 -0.71 18.93 3.75
C SER A 111 -0.69 19.01 5.28
N GLN A 112 -1.69 18.46 5.97
CA GLN A 112 -1.71 18.41 7.43
C GLN A 112 -0.69 17.40 7.96
N ALA A 113 -0.26 17.62 9.20
CA ALA A 113 0.67 16.72 9.88
C ALA A 113 0.09 15.31 10.04
N SER A 114 0.90 14.33 9.72
CA SER A 114 0.66 12.95 10.11
C SER A 114 1.14 12.70 11.55
N THR A 115 0.91 11.51 12.08
CA THR A 115 1.49 11.09 13.36
C THR A 115 2.87 10.45 13.19
N LEU A 116 3.39 10.34 11.96
CA LEU A 116 4.67 9.72 11.65
C LEU A 116 5.84 10.72 11.62
N GLY A 117 5.55 12.02 11.62
CA GLY A 117 6.57 13.06 11.80
C GLY A 117 6.62 14.13 10.70
N ALA A 118 5.97 13.91 9.57
CA ALA A 118 5.86 14.87 8.49
C ALA A 118 4.40 15.13 8.11
N THR A 119 4.10 15.47 6.87
CA THR A 119 2.71 15.62 6.38
C THR A 119 2.14 14.27 5.96
N ILE A 120 0.81 14.20 5.84
CA ILE A 120 0.14 13.01 5.29
C ILE A 120 0.69 12.69 3.90
N ALA A 121 0.90 13.71 3.06
CA ALA A 121 1.44 13.55 1.72
C ALA A 121 2.86 12.94 1.75
N GLU A 122 3.74 13.47 2.60
CA GLU A 122 5.14 13.02 2.66
C GLU A 122 5.30 11.63 3.27
N ASP A 123 4.48 11.29 4.26
CA ASP A 123 4.61 10.02 4.99
C ASP A 123 3.84 8.86 4.33
N LEU A 124 2.71 9.15 3.66
CA LEU A 124 1.78 8.11 3.26
C LEU A 124 1.52 8.03 1.75
N LEU A 125 1.83 9.07 0.97
CA LEU A 125 1.52 9.05 -0.47
C LEU A 125 2.76 8.77 -1.30
N ASP A 126 2.54 8.20 -2.48
CA ASP A 126 3.60 8.00 -3.46
C ASP A 126 4.02 9.33 -4.13
N PRO A 127 5.08 9.35 -4.96
CA PRO A 127 5.51 10.56 -5.66
C PRO A 127 4.46 11.19 -6.59
N GLU A 128 3.42 10.45 -6.96
CA GLU A 128 2.29 10.93 -7.75
C GLU A 128 1.10 11.39 -6.88
N SER A 129 1.33 11.51 -5.56
CA SER A 129 0.31 11.86 -4.55
C SER A 129 -0.84 10.85 -4.50
N LYS A 130 -0.55 9.58 -4.75
CA LYS A 130 -1.55 8.53 -4.71
C LYS A 130 -1.47 7.71 -3.43
N VAL A 131 -2.63 7.22 -3.01
CA VAL A 131 -2.74 6.17 -2.00
C VAL A 131 -2.38 4.83 -2.64
N GLN A 132 -1.44 4.12 -2.04
CA GLN A 132 -0.94 2.82 -2.48
C GLN A 132 -0.93 1.82 -1.32
N CYS A 133 -0.54 0.58 -1.57
CA CYS A 133 -0.34 -0.40 -0.49
C CYS A 133 0.63 0.09 0.58
N SER A 134 1.71 0.75 0.16
CA SER A 134 2.71 1.36 1.06
C SER A 134 2.19 2.53 1.88
N SER A 135 1.06 3.13 1.52
CA SER A 135 0.43 4.17 2.35
C SER A 135 0.04 3.64 3.73
N CYS A 136 -0.29 2.36 3.80
CA CYS A 136 -0.69 1.70 5.05
C CYS A 136 0.35 0.72 5.57
N HIS A 137 1.14 0.09 4.68
CA HIS A 137 2.10 -0.95 5.02
C HIS A 137 3.54 -0.47 4.87
N ASP A 138 4.39 -0.78 5.86
CA ASP A 138 5.82 -0.52 5.80
C ASP A 138 6.61 -1.83 5.88
N VAL A 139 7.17 -2.24 4.75
CA VAL A 139 7.94 -3.48 4.62
C VAL A 139 9.39 -3.34 5.08
N HIS A 140 9.87 -2.11 5.30
CA HIS A 140 11.26 -1.83 5.69
C HIS A 140 11.45 -1.72 7.19
N THR A 141 10.40 -1.45 7.96
CA THR A 141 10.50 -1.31 9.41
C THR A 141 10.25 -2.65 10.09
N SER A 142 11.30 -3.20 10.72
CA SER A 142 11.18 -4.39 11.56
C SER A 142 10.48 -4.07 12.87
N GLY A 143 9.68 -5.01 13.39
CA GLY A 143 9.03 -4.87 14.70
C GLY A 143 7.67 -4.17 14.67
N VAL A 144 7.24 -3.65 13.54
CA VAL A 144 5.84 -3.23 13.34
C VAL A 144 4.95 -4.46 13.42
N GLY A 145 3.88 -4.35 14.18
CA GLY A 145 3.02 -5.47 14.56
C GLY A 145 2.48 -6.29 13.39
N GLN A 146 1.49 -7.12 13.67
CA GLN A 146 0.86 -7.94 12.63
C GLN A 146 0.44 -7.07 11.42
N SER A 147 0.74 -7.56 10.22
CA SER A 147 0.42 -6.89 8.94
C SER A 147 1.29 -5.67 8.57
N GLN A 148 2.36 -5.38 9.30
CA GLN A 148 3.32 -4.29 8.97
C GLN A 148 2.64 -2.92 8.75
N LEU A 149 1.61 -2.62 9.52
CA LEU A 149 0.91 -1.34 9.43
C LEU A 149 1.76 -0.19 9.98
N ARG A 150 1.83 0.91 9.25
CA ARG A 150 2.48 2.15 9.69
C ARG A 150 1.85 2.64 10.99
N GLY A 151 2.68 3.15 11.90
CA GLY A 151 2.20 3.68 13.19
C GLY A 151 1.72 2.63 14.19
N TYR A 152 1.94 1.33 13.94
CA TYR A 152 1.49 0.25 14.83
C TYR A 152 2.34 0.05 16.09
N ASP A 153 3.47 0.72 16.22
CA ASP A 153 4.38 0.60 17.38
C ASP A 153 3.75 1.02 18.74
N TYR A 154 2.55 1.54 18.70
CA TYR A 154 1.83 2.05 19.88
C TYR A 154 0.88 1.03 20.52
N GLY A 155 0.94 -0.25 20.15
CA GLY A 155 0.16 -1.34 20.73
C GLY A 155 -1.23 -1.54 20.12
N PRO A 156 -1.97 -2.58 20.56
CA PRO A 156 -3.22 -3.03 19.92
C PRO A 156 -4.39 -2.02 19.98
N GLN A 157 -4.21 -0.91 20.68
CA GLN A 157 -5.21 0.15 20.80
C GLN A 157 -5.11 1.21 19.68
N HIS A 158 -4.04 1.18 18.85
CA HIS A 158 -3.69 2.24 17.91
C HIS A 158 -4.00 1.93 16.42
N GLY A 159 -4.57 0.77 16.13
CA GLY A 159 -5.04 0.45 14.77
C GLY A 159 -5.93 1.54 14.13
N PRO A 160 -6.84 2.19 14.87
CA PRO A 160 -7.63 3.30 14.35
C PRO A 160 -6.83 4.57 14.02
N GLU A 161 -5.62 4.76 14.56
CA GLU A 161 -4.84 5.98 14.36
C GLU A 161 -4.35 6.14 12.92
N LEU A 162 -3.93 5.04 12.28
CA LEU A 162 -3.59 5.06 10.87
C LEU A 162 -4.76 5.59 10.02
N CYS A 163 -5.96 5.07 10.26
CA CYS A 163 -7.16 5.53 9.54
C CYS A 163 -7.44 7.01 9.81
N ARG A 164 -7.22 7.47 11.04
CA ARG A 164 -7.42 8.86 11.46
C ARG A 164 -6.36 9.84 10.95
N MET A 165 -5.27 9.36 10.39
CA MET A 165 -4.34 10.24 9.69
C MET A 165 -5.03 10.89 8.48
N CYS A 166 -5.85 10.13 7.76
CA CYS A 166 -6.59 10.63 6.60
C CYS A 166 -8.06 10.98 6.92
N HIS A 167 -8.73 10.19 7.74
CA HIS A 167 -10.16 10.36 8.04
C HIS A 167 -10.42 11.23 9.28
N ILE A 168 -11.44 12.11 9.21
CA ILE A 168 -11.84 13.03 10.30
C ILE A 168 -12.71 12.32 11.35
N LYS A 169 -13.20 11.11 11.09
CA LYS A 169 -14.13 10.37 11.96
C LYS A 169 -13.43 9.60 13.08
#